data_f35e1f47f29bde957bf84a10a4b9374d
#
_entry.id   f35e1f47f29bde957bf84a10a4b9374d
#
_cell.length_a   1.000
_cell.length_b   1.000
_cell.length_c   1.000
_cell.angle_alpha   90.00
_cell.angle_beta   90.00
_cell.angle_gamma   90.00
#
_symmetry.space_group_name_H-M   'P 1'
#
loop_
_entity.id
_entity.type
_entity.pdbx_description
1 polymer ?
#
loop_
_entity_poly.entity_id
_entity_poly.type
_entity_poly.pdbx_seq_one_letter_code
_entity_poly.pdbx_strand_id
1 'polypeptide(L)'
;MNNCISVVVVTYNQEQTIGRALDSILMQKCHLPIEICIGDDCSTDATQIVCERYATRFPDIIHYHRNDRNKGVIDNYYDTLLACNGQFVADCAGDDFWVDPLKLEKEVRLLEENPSITLVHTAWRYYDEPSKSVLPHPILSAENSITDGRRLLIPIAIQVGLPVIHLCTALYRKQTFLQAYAEDPMLFRNQAFKCEDLQLSFIMAYAGKIAYLPDVTLYYSTGKTSVSNAKDDERQFRFVTGVTRLSYYLIRKYNLQAPEINHYFNYRIFALAMHAFRLQSQELFNETEKLRKQWNVKGDWRYKLIRMGGPSLSPRKEGKTHPSMIYKLYRLLRKVKRETFQLISNIR
;
A
#
# COMPACT_ATOMS: atom_id res chain seq x y z
N MET A 1 4.16 27.30 1.07
CA MET A 1 4.64 26.24 0.15
C MET A 1 5.40 26.92 -0.99
N ASN A 2 6.52 26.33 -1.39
CA ASN A 2 7.33 26.81 -2.49
C ASN A 2 6.78 26.32 -3.84
N ASN A 3 7.04 27.07 -4.91
CA ASN A 3 6.69 26.63 -6.27
C ASN A 3 7.69 25.53 -6.75
N CYS A 4 7.62 24.36 -6.12
CA CYS A 4 8.47 23.21 -6.43
C CYS A 4 7.69 21.89 -6.19
N ILE A 5 8.30 20.80 -6.60
CA ILE A 5 7.83 19.44 -6.35
C ILE A 5 8.69 18.84 -5.23
N SER A 6 8.06 18.34 -4.17
CA SER A 6 8.74 17.51 -3.18
C SER A 6 8.55 16.04 -3.50
N VAL A 7 9.63 15.27 -3.47
CA VAL A 7 9.55 13.80 -3.58
C VAL A 7 9.78 13.20 -2.21
N VAL A 8 8.77 12.53 -1.67
CA VAL A 8 8.84 11.80 -0.41
C VAL A 8 9.48 10.44 -0.67
N VAL A 9 10.56 10.15 0.04
CA VAL A 9 11.26 8.87 0.00
C VAL A 9 11.33 8.31 1.41
N VAL A 10 10.55 7.27 1.71
CA VAL A 10 10.64 6.56 2.98
C VAL A 10 11.45 5.29 2.82
N THR A 11 12.31 4.99 3.79
CA THR A 11 13.20 3.84 3.72
C THR A 11 13.40 3.19 5.09
N TYR A 12 13.60 1.86 5.08
CA TYR A 12 14.03 1.08 6.23
C TYR A 12 14.70 -0.21 5.77
N ASN A 13 16.02 -0.34 6.04
CA ASN A 13 16.82 -1.49 5.65
C ASN A 13 16.76 -1.81 4.14
N GLN A 14 17.08 -0.82 3.32
CA GLN A 14 17.01 -0.86 1.86
C GLN A 14 18.36 -0.49 1.20
N GLU A 15 19.50 -0.85 1.81
CA GLU A 15 20.85 -0.51 1.34
C GLU A 15 21.12 -0.89 -0.13
N GLN A 16 20.46 -1.95 -0.64
CA GLN A 16 20.64 -2.44 -1.99
C GLN A 16 19.80 -1.73 -3.05
N THR A 17 18.75 -1.02 -2.65
CA THR A 17 17.76 -0.47 -3.58
C THR A 17 17.65 1.04 -3.51
N ILE A 18 17.87 1.66 -2.35
CA ILE A 18 17.69 3.10 -2.13
C ILE A 18 18.52 3.96 -3.11
N GLY A 19 19.74 3.55 -3.45
CA GLY A 19 20.57 4.27 -4.43
C GLY A 19 19.90 4.34 -5.81
N ARG A 20 19.32 3.22 -6.28
CA ARG A 20 18.57 3.18 -7.55
C ARG A 20 17.32 4.05 -7.50
N ALA A 21 16.59 4.05 -6.38
CA ALA A 21 15.44 4.92 -6.19
C ALA A 21 15.85 6.40 -6.32
N LEU A 22 16.90 6.84 -5.62
CA LEU A 22 17.41 8.21 -5.67
C LEU A 22 17.91 8.59 -7.07
N ASP A 23 18.67 7.73 -7.76
CA ASP A 23 19.12 7.96 -9.14
C ASP A 23 17.92 8.15 -10.08
N SER A 24 16.84 7.39 -9.90
CA SER A 24 15.63 7.48 -10.70
C SER A 24 14.86 8.78 -10.51
N ILE A 25 14.95 9.38 -9.32
CA ILE A 25 14.39 10.70 -9.04
C ILE A 25 15.28 11.80 -9.60
N LEU A 26 16.60 11.71 -9.41
CA LEU A 26 17.57 12.68 -9.91
C LEU A 26 17.64 12.75 -11.44
N MET A 27 17.22 11.72 -12.17
CA MET A 27 17.13 11.78 -13.64
C MET A 27 15.93 12.58 -14.15
N GLN A 28 15.00 12.99 -13.31
CA GLN A 28 13.79 13.69 -13.73
C GLN A 28 14.12 15.06 -14.36
N LYS A 29 13.43 15.33 -15.46
CA LYS A 29 13.49 16.63 -16.19
C LYS A 29 12.14 17.31 -16.03
N CYS A 30 12.11 18.36 -15.23
CA CYS A 30 10.89 19.10 -14.93
C CYS A 30 11.23 20.62 -14.95
N HIS A 31 10.27 21.46 -15.39
CA HIS A 31 10.44 22.90 -15.36
C HIS A 31 10.35 23.46 -13.94
N LEU A 32 9.67 22.78 -13.01
CA LEU A 32 9.68 23.13 -11.59
C LEU A 32 10.92 22.54 -10.89
N PRO A 33 11.49 23.25 -9.91
CA PRO A 33 12.51 22.70 -9.04
C PRO A 33 12.00 21.48 -8.28
N ILE A 34 12.90 20.53 -8.01
CA ILE A 34 12.60 19.30 -7.27
C ILE A 34 13.42 19.30 -5.97
N GLU A 35 12.78 19.02 -4.84
CA GLU A 35 13.44 18.62 -3.60
C GLU A 35 13.13 17.17 -3.28
N ILE A 36 14.04 16.46 -2.64
CA ILE A 36 13.91 15.06 -2.23
C ILE A 36 13.98 15.00 -0.70
N CYS A 37 12.89 14.61 -0.07
CA CYS A 37 12.81 14.48 1.38
C CYS A 37 12.89 12.99 1.76
N ILE A 38 14.02 12.59 2.37
CA ILE A 38 14.26 11.19 2.76
C ILE A 38 13.99 11.03 4.25
N GLY A 39 13.04 10.14 4.59
CA GLY A 39 12.75 9.67 5.95
C GLY A 39 13.28 8.26 6.15
N ASP A 40 14.41 8.10 6.84
CA ASP A 40 14.96 6.80 7.23
C ASP A 40 14.44 6.40 8.63
N ASP A 41 13.70 5.30 8.69
CA ASP A 41 13.07 4.82 9.91
C ASP A 41 14.03 4.05 10.84
N CYS A 42 15.21 4.64 11.09
CA CYS A 42 16.26 4.06 11.92
C CYS A 42 16.82 2.74 11.34
N SER A 43 17.22 2.76 10.07
CA SER A 43 17.83 1.60 9.42
C SER A 43 19.06 1.09 10.18
N THR A 44 19.25 -0.23 10.16
CA THR A 44 20.33 -0.95 10.85
C THR A 44 21.36 -1.56 9.91
N ASP A 45 21.11 -1.47 8.59
CA ASP A 45 22.03 -1.83 7.51
C ASP A 45 22.78 -0.58 6.97
N ALA A 46 23.40 -0.67 5.80
CA ALA A 46 24.13 0.45 5.20
C ALA A 46 23.22 1.52 4.52
N THR A 47 21.90 1.47 4.68
CA THR A 47 20.96 2.46 4.10
C THR A 47 21.35 3.89 4.49
N GLN A 48 21.66 4.12 5.78
CA GLN A 48 22.12 5.43 6.27
C GLN A 48 23.31 5.94 5.47
N ILE A 49 24.35 5.12 5.31
CA ILE A 49 25.59 5.51 4.61
C ILE A 49 25.30 5.89 3.16
N VAL A 50 24.40 5.17 2.50
CA VAL A 50 23.99 5.50 1.13
C VAL A 50 23.27 6.82 1.09
N CYS A 51 22.27 7.06 1.95
CA CYS A 51 21.51 8.31 1.99
C CYS A 51 22.38 9.54 2.30
N GLU A 52 23.28 9.44 3.28
CA GLU A 52 24.24 10.52 3.64
C GLU A 52 25.17 10.86 2.47
N ARG A 53 25.64 9.87 1.72
CA ARG A 53 26.47 10.09 0.52
C ARG A 53 25.70 10.88 -0.55
N TYR A 54 24.44 10.56 -0.80
CA TYR A 54 23.61 11.30 -1.74
C TYR A 54 23.29 12.72 -1.24
N ALA A 55 22.94 12.89 0.03
CA ALA A 55 22.68 14.20 0.62
C ALA A 55 23.93 15.11 0.58
N THR A 56 25.11 14.56 0.83
CA THR A 56 26.40 15.29 0.71
C THR A 56 26.69 15.69 -0.73
N ARG A 57 26.34 14.85 -1.70
CA ARG A 57 26.58 15.13 -3.12
C ARG A 57 25.59 16.14 -3.71
N PHE A 58 24.36 16.18 -3.18
CA PHE A 58 23.27 17.02 -3.68
C PHE A 58 22.60 17.82 -2.54
N PRO A 59 23.35 18.66 -1.80
CA PRO A 59 22.88 19.30 -0.56
C PRO A 59 21.72 20.27 -0.77
N ASP A 60 21.59 20.86 -1.97
CA ASP A 60 20.50 21.80 -2.29
C ASP A 60 19.20 21.09 -2.72
N ILE A 61 19.25 19.77 -2.94
CA ILE A 61 18.13 18.99 -3.47
C ILE A 61 17.65 17.95 -2.46
N ILE A 62 18.58 17.30 -1.73
CA ILE A 62 18.28 16.14 -0.88
C ILE A 62 18.33 16.54 0.59
N HIS A 63 17.18 16.41 1.25
CA HIS A 63 17.00 16.60 2.69
C HIS A 63 16.84 15.24 3.36
N TYR A 64 17.91 14.75 3.98
CA TYR A 64 17.91 13.47 4.67
C TYR A 64 17.66 13.63 6.16
N HIS A 65 16.68 12.90 6.66
CA HIS A 65 16.38 12.78 8.09
C HIS A 65 16.33 11.31 8.50
N ARG A 66 17.09 10.96 9.53
CA ARG A 66 17.06 9.65 10.17
C ARG A 66 16.35 9.73 11.51
N ASN A 67 15.36 8.91 11.73
CA ASN A 67 14.68 8.80 13.01
C ASN A 67 15.59 8.20 14.09
N ASP A 68 15.46 8.65 15.34
CA ASP A 68 16.23 8.12 16.48
C ASP A 68 15.83 6.65 16.82
N ARG A 69 14.62 6.26 16.43
CA ARG A 69 14.08 4.91 16.60
C ARG A 69 13.15 4.57 15.43
N ASN A 70 12.90 3.27 15.22
CA ASN A 70 11.88 2.85 14.28
C ASN A 70 10.49 3.26 14.79
N LYS A 71 9.81 4.14 14.04
CA LYS A 71 8.46 4.66 14.33
C LYS A 71 7.37 3.88 13.58
N GLY A 72 7.77 3.07 12.59
CA GLY A 72 6.87 2.41 11.65
C GLY A 72 6.47 3.29 10.47
N VAL A 73 5.99 2.66 9.40
CA VAL A 73 5.73 3.30 8.10
C VAL A 73 4.82 4.53 8.21
N ILE A 74 3.78 4.48 9.03
CA ILE A 74 2.78 5.56 9.14
C ILE A 74 3.42 6.86 9.64
N ASP A 75 4.09 6.81 10.80
CA ASP A 75 4.67 8.03 11.37
C ASP A 75 5.87 8.49 10.56
N ASN A 76 6.73 7.59 10.07
CA ASN A 76 7.85 7.96 9.23
C ASN A 76 7.38 8.65 7.94
N TYR A 77 6.36 8.11 7.29
CA TYR A 77 5.81 8.67 6.06
C TYR A 77 5.21 10.07 6.28
N TYR A 78 4.30 10.22 7.24
CA TYR A 78 3.63 11.52 7.44
C TYR A 78 4.53 12.57 8.07
N ASP A 79 5.55 12.20 8.87
CA ASP A 79 6.57 13.13 9.34
C ASP A 79 7.38 13.67 8.15
N THR A 80 7.79 12.80 7.23
CA THR A 80 8.53 13.17 6.02
C THR A 80 7.68 14.05 5.10
N LEU A 81 6.41 13.68 4.86
CA LEU A 81 5.50 14.46 4.03
C LEU A 81 5.22 15.86 4.60
N LEU A 82 5.08 15.99 5.91
CA LEU A 82 4.88 17.29 6.57
C LEU A 82 6.11 18.17 6.48
N ALA A 83 7.32 17.60 6.50
CA ALA A 83 8.59 18.32 6.35
C ALA A 83 8.83 18.85 4.92
N CYS A 84 8.15 18.34 3.91
CA CYS A 84 8.24 18.81 2.53
C CYS A 84 7.80 20.28 2.39
N ASN A 85 8.39 21.03 1.43
CA ASN A 85 8.07 22.45 1.19
C ASN A 85 7.29 22.72 -0.10
N GLY A 86 7.29 21.75 -1.04
CA GLY A 86 6.67 21.89 -2.35
C GLY A 86 5.15 22.02 -2.33
N GLN A 87 4.61 22.70 -3.33
CA GLN A 87 3.17 22.75 -3.55
C GLN A 87 2.58 21.45 -4.11
N PHE A 88 3.42 20.70 -4.82
CA PHE A 88 3.10 19.36 -5.30
C PHE A 88 3.98 18.32 -4.62
N VAL A 89 3.45 17.15 -4.43
CA VAL A 89 4.17 16.03 -3.81
C VAL A 89 4.05 14.79 -4.69
N ALA A 90 5.18 14.12 -4.88
CA ALA A 90 5.26 12.77 -5.45
C ALA A 90 5.88 11.82 -4.42
N ASP A 91 5.66 10.53 -4.59
CA ASP A 91 6.20 9.49 -3.72
C ASP A 91 7.07 8.53 -4.52
N CYS A 92 8.17 8.10 -3.92
CA CYS A 92 9.00 7.02 -4.44
C CYS A 92 9.56 6.22 -3.26
N ALA A 93 9.06 5.01 -3.03
CA ALA A 93 9.58 4.16 -1.96
C ALA A 93 11.05 3.77 -2.23
N GLY A 94 11.83 3.55 -1.17
CA GLY A 94 13.27 3.27 -1.30
C GLY A 94 13.63 1.94 -1.98
N ASP A 95 12.64 1.09 -2.29
CA ASP A 95 12.78 -0.15 -3.07
C ASP A 95 12.23 -0.06 -4.50
N ASP A 96 11.45 0.97 -4.82
CA ASP A 96 10.91 1.22 -6.16
C ASP A 96 11.79 2.15 -6.98
N PHE A 97 11.51 2.28 -8.27
CA PHE A 97 12.24 3.23 -9.12
C PHE A 97 11.45 3.67 -10.34
N TRP A 98 11.59 4.96 -10.68
CA TRP A 98 10.99 5.54 -11.86
C TRP A 98 11.80 5.19 -13.12
N VAL A 99 11.11 5.08 -14.26
CA VAL A 99 11.72 4.67 -15.55
C VAL A 99 11.48 5.70 -16.65
N ASP A 100 10.63 6.69 -16.45
CA ASP A 100 10.37 7.77 -17.39
C ASP A 100 10.97 9.08 -16.85
N PRO A 101 11.97 9.67 -17.50
CA PRO A 101 12.58 10.93 -17.06
C PRO A 101 11.65 12.14 -17.17
N LEU A 102 10.52 12.02 -17.84
CA LEU A 102 9.52 13.08 -18.00
C LEU A 102 8.26 12.86 -17.15
N LYS A 103 8.28 11.88 -16.22
CA LYS A 103 7.13 11.59 -15.36
C LYS A 103 6.60 12.85 -14.67
N LEU A 104 7.44 13.54 -13.91
CA LEU A 104 7.03 14.71 -13.14
C LEU A 104 6.57 15.86 -14.05
N GLU A 105 7.23 16.08 -15.19
CA GLU A 105 6.85 17.12 -16.14
C GLU A 105 5.44 16.89 -16.72
N LYS A 106 5.12 15.63 -17.13
CA LYS A 106 3.81 15.27 -17.66
C LYS A 106 2.71 15.46 -16.63
N GLU A 107 2.97 15.06 -15.39
CA GLU A 107 1.99 15.12 -14.30
C GLU A 107 1.74 16.56 -13.82
N VAL A 108 2.80 17.35 -13.63
CA VAL A 108 2.68 18.72 -13.14
C VAL A 108 1.96 19.62 -14.12
N ARG A 109 2.19 19.47 -15.44
CA ARG A 109 1.46 20.23 -16.46
C ARG A 109 -0.04 20.04 -16.34
N LEU A 110 -0.51 18.79 -16.16
CA LEU A 110 -1.95 18.52 -15.97
C LEU A 110 -2.50 19.18 -14.69
N LEU A 111 -1.73 19.19 -13.62
CA LEU A 111 -2.13 19.87 -12.40
C LEU A 111 -2.18 21.39 -12.58
N GLU A 112 -1.22 22.01 -13.27
CA GLU A 112 -1.19 23.45 -13.51
C GLU A 112 -2.32 23.88 -14.45
N GLU A 113 -2.55 23.16 -15.53
CA GLU A 113 -3.61 23.45 -16.51
C GLU A 113 -5.01 23.25 -15.94
N ASN A 114 -5.19 22.37 -14.96
CA ASN A 114 -6.48 22.01 -14.39
C ASN A 114 -6.51 22.10 -12.86
N PRO A 115 -6.89 23.24 -12.28
CA PRO A 115 -6.98 23.40 -10.83
C PRO A 115 -7.95 22.44 -10.13
N SER A 116 -8.92 21.85 -10.87
CA SER A 116 -9.84 20.85 -10.33
C SER A 116 -9.24 19.46 -10.18
N ILE A 117 -8.07 19.20 -10.77
CA ILE A 117 -7.33 17.94 -10.58
C ILE A 117 -6.53 18.04 -9.30
N THR A 118 -6.71 17.08 -8.41
CA THR A 118 -6.03 16.98 -7.12
C THR A 118 -4.88 15.98 -7.14
N LEU A 119 -4.96 14.97 -8.01
CA LEU A 119 -3.95 13.95 -8.19
C LEU A 119 -3.90 13.49 -9.65
N VAL A 120 -2.68 13.33 -10.16
CA VAL A 120 -2.38 12.66 -11.43
C VAL A 120 -1.62 11.38 -11.09
N HIS A 121 -1.91 10.28 -11.76
CA HIS A 121 -1.14 9.05 -11.63
C HIS A 121 -0.93 8.38 -12.98
N THR A 122 0.02 7.45 -13.03
CA THR A 122 0.47 6.80 -14.26
C THR A 122 0.36 5.28 -14.17
N ALA A 123 0.65 4.60 -15.28
CA ALA A 123 0.79 3.15 -15.29
C ALA A 123 2.14 2.71 -14.70
N TRP A 124 2.20 1.45 -14.29
CA TRP A 124 3.37 0.83 -13.68
C TRP A 124 3.52 -0.63 -14.06
N ARG A 125 4.70 -1.23 -13.76
CA ARG A 125 4.99 -2.65 -13.97
C ARG A 125 5.61 -3.25 -12.70
N TYR A 126 5.42 -4.54 -12.51
CA TYR A 126 6.20 -5.28 -11.52
C TYR A 126 7.63 -5.48 -12.00
N TYR A 127 8.57 -5.38 -11.08
CA TYR A 127 9.97 -5.71 -11.27
C TYR A 127 10.38 -6.80 -10.29
N ASP A 128 10.82 -7.95 -10.83
CA ASP A 128 11.27 -9.07 -10.00
C ASP A 128 12.74 -8.88 -9.63
N GLU A 129 13.00 -8.55 -8.37
CA GLU A 129 14.36 -8.29 -7.89
C GLU A 129 15.31 -9.48 -8.06
N PRO A 130 14.89 -10.74 -7.79
CA PRO A 130 15.76 -11.89 -8.01
C PRO A 130 16.20 -12.09 -9.45
N SER A 131 15.30 -12.00 -10.42
CA SER A 131 15.60 -12.21 -11.85
C SER A 131 15.98 -10.95 -12.59
N LYS A 132 15.89 -9.77 -11.95
CA LYS A 132 16.12 -8.45 -12.56
C LYS A 132 15.30 -8.24 -13.83
N SER A 133 14.06 -8.72 -13.85
CA SER A 133 13.17 -8.67 -15.00
C SER A 133 11.85 -7.97 -14.73
N VAL A 134 11.32 -7.31 -15.77
CA VAL A 134 9.99 -6.71 -15.74
C VAL A 134 8.96 -7.79 -15.98
N LEU A 135 8.00 -7.91 -15.06
CA LEU A 135 6.93 -8.90 -15.17
C LEU A 135 5.74 -8.34 -15.97
N PRO A 136 5.00 -9.19 -16.68
CA PRO A 136 3.74 -8.81 -17.29
C PRO A 136 2.78 -8.25 -16.25
N HIS A 137 2.16 -7.12 -16.53
CA HIS A 137 1.10 -6.55 -15.70
C HIS A 137 -0.09 -6.19 -16.58
N PRO A 138 -1.32 -6.45 -16.19
CA PRO A 138 -2.49 -5.99 -16.91
C PRO A 138 -2.43 -4.46 -17.05
N ILE A 139 -2.52 -3.96 -18.27
CA ILE A 139 -2.64 -2.52 -18.52
C ILE A 139 -4.03 -2.10 -18.10
N LEU A 140 -4.12 -1.06 -17.28
CA LEU A 140 -5.38 -0.58 -16.74
C LEU A 140 -6.23 0.08 -17.84
N SER A 141 -5.61 0.95 -18.61
CA SER A 141 -6.18 1.62 -19.79
C SER A 141 -5.04 2.03 -20.71
N ALA A 142 -5.29 2.04 -22.01
CA ALA A 142 -4.37 2.61 -23.01
C ALA A 142 -4.62 4.11 -23.25
N GLU A 143 -5.64 4.69 -22.62
CA GLU A 143 -6.08 6.06 -22.85
C GLU A 143 -5.95 6.92 -21.60
N ASN A 144 -5.63 8.19 -21.80
CA ASN A 144 -5.69 9.21 -20.75
C ASN A 144 -7.12 9.35 -20.24
N SER A 145 -7.28 9.60 -18.96
CA SER A 145 -8.61 9.89 -18.42
C SER A 145 -8.54 10.92 -17.29
N ILE A 146 -9.62 11.72 -17.17
CA ILE A 146 -9.87 12.60 -16.04
C ILE A 146 -11.23 12.22 -15.47
N THR A 147 -11.22 11.68 -14.25
CA THR A 147 -12.42 11.14 -13.60
C THR A 147 -12.81 12.03 -12.43
N ASP A 148 -14.14 12.28 -12.28
CA ASP A 148 -14.66 12.86 -11.05
C ASP A 148 -14.31 11.93 -9.88
N GLY A 149 -13.51 12.43 -8.93
CA GLY A 149 -13.02 11.62 -7.82
C GLY A 149 -14.14 11.03 -6.94
N ARG A 150 -15.33 11.65 -6.89
CA ARG A 150 -16.48 11.11 -6.15
C ARG A 150 -16.92 9.73 -6.66
N ARG A 151 -16.72 9.45 -7.95
CA ARG A 151 -16.99 8.12 -8.54
C ARG A 151 -15.97 7.07 -8.09
N LEU A 152 -14.81 7.49 -7.61
CA LEU A 152 -13.71 6.62 -7.19
C LEU A 152 -13.70 6.32 -5.69
N LEU A 153 -14.52 7.01 -4.88
CA LEU A 153 -14.48 6.88 -3.41
C LEU A 153 -14.72 5.44 -2.94
N ILE A 154 -15.77 4.79 -3.48
CA ILE A 154 -16.08 3.41 -3.12
C ILE A 154 -14.99 2.45 -3.65
N PRO A 155 -14.63 2.45 -4.96
CA PRO A 155 -13.53 1.64 -5.47
C PRO A 155 -12.22 1.78 -4.68
N ILE A 156 -11.83 3.00 -4.31
CA ILE A 156 -10.64 3.26 -3.50
C ILE A 156 -10.83 2.69 -2.09
N ALA A 157 -11.94 3.02 -1.40
CA ALA A 157 -12.16 2.60 -0.02
C ALA A 157 -12.20 1.08 0.15
N ILE A 158 -12.71 0.33 -0.83
CA ILE A 158 -12.78 -1.12 -0.79
C ILE A 158 -11.68 -1.81 -1.62
N GLN A 159 -10.77 -1.02 -2.22
CA GLN A 159 -9.63 -1.51 -3.03
C GLN A 159 -10.07 -2.44 -4.17
N VAL A 160 -11.14 -2.09 -4.86
CA VAL A 160 -11.71 -2.86 -5.98
C VAL A 160 -11.95 -1.95 -7.16
N GLY A 161 -11.71 -2.46 -8.34
CA GLY A 161 -11.87 -1.71 -9.59
C GLY A 161 -10.55 -1.09 -10.07
N LEU A 162 -10.58 -0.58 -11.29
CA LEU A 162 -9.45 0.02 -11.97
C LEU A 162 -9.76 1.48 -12.31
N PRO A 163 -8.74 2.34 -12.33
CA PRO A 163 -7.33 2.07 -12.08
C PRO A 163 -7.02 2.03 -10.58
N VAL A 164 -6.11 1.13 -10.16
CA VAL A 164 -5.53 1.16 -8.82
C VAL A 164 -4.50 2.29 -8.78
N ILE A 165 -4.69 3.26 -7.88
CA ILE A 165 -3.73 4.34 -7.68
C ILE A 165 -2.58 3.80 -6.80
N HIS A 166 -1.38 3.79 -7.37
CA HIS A 166 -0.16 3.50 -6.63
C HIS A 166 0.55 4.83 -6.36
N LEU A 167 0.78 5.20 -5.10
CA LEU A 167 1.31 6.54 -4.78
C LEU A 167 2.67 6.80 -5.44
N CYS A 168 3.55 5.79 -5.58
CA CYS A 168 4.82 5.98 -6.28
C CYS A 168 4.66 6.32 -7.79
N THR A 169 3.44 6.22 -8.33
CA THR A 169 3.11 6.71 -9.69
C THR A 169 2.45 8.09 -9.68
N ALA A 170 2.18 8.66 -8.52
CA ALA A 170 1.32 9.83 -8.40
C ALA A 170 2.10 11.13 -8.15
N LEU A 171 1.50 12.23 -8.59
CA LEU A 171 1.79 13.60 -8.21
C LEU A 171 0.49 14.26 -7.72
N TYR A 172 0.49 14.89 -6.55
CA TYR A 172 -0.72 15.46 -5.95
C TYR A 172 -0.49 16.82 -5.29
N ARG A 173 -1.60 17.54 -5.04
CA ARG A 173 -1.58 18.84 -4.38
C ARG A 173 -1.37 18.69 -2.88
N LYS A 174 -0.25 19.21 -2.35
CA LYS A 174 0.04 19.19 -0.90
C LYS A 174 -1.03 19.91 -0.08
N GLN A 175 -1.59 21.00 -0.59
CA GLN A 175 -2.62 21.77 0.12
C GLN A 175 -3.85 20.92 0.46
N THR A 176 -4.27 20.04 -0.46
CA THR A 176 -5.40 19.10 -0.22
C THR A 176 -5.11 18.19 0.96
N PHE A 177 -3.90 17.63 1.03
CA PHE A 177 -3.48 16.83 2.18
C PHE A 177 -3.48 17.64 3.48
N LEU A 178 -2.89 18.85 3.49
CA LEU A 178 -2.82 19.67 4.69
C LEU A 178 -4.18 20.06 5.24
N GLN A 179 -5.16 20.36 4.39
CA GLN A 179 -6.54 20.63 4.79
C GLN A 179 -7.16 19.40 5.45
N ALA A 180 -7.07 18.24 4.80
CA ALA A 180 -7.61 16.99 5.34
C ALA A 180 -6.90 16.56 6.64
N TYR A 181 -5.59 16.78 6.74
CA TYR A 181 -4.82 16.51 7.95
C TYR A 181 -5.24 17.40 9.11
N ALA A 182 -5.50 18.68 8.87
CA ALA A 182 -5.98 19.61 9.89
C ALA A 182 -7.40 19.26 10.38
N GLU A 183 -8.28 18.77 9.48
CA GLU A 183 -9.65 18.35 9.82
C GLU A 183 -9.68 17.03 10.58
N ASP A 184 -8.79 16.09 10.23
CA ASP A 184 -8.79 14.74 10.81
C ASP A 184 -7.37 14.15 10.89
N PRO A 185 -6.57 14.56 11.87
CA PRO A 185 -5.23 13.97 12.06
C PRO A 185 -5.26 12.45 12.31
N MET A 186 -6.35 11.95 12.90
CA MET A 186 -6.49 10.52 13.22
C MET A 186 -6.61 9.63 11.98
N LEU A 187 -7.11 10.16 10.87
CA LEU A 187 -7.13 9.44 9.60
C LEU A 187 -5.69 9.06 9.17
N PHE A 188 -4.72 9.93 9.44
CA PHE A 188 -3.34 9.80 8.99
C PHE A 188 -2.40 9.21 10.05
N ARG A 189 -2.69 9.42 11.35
CA ARG A 189 -1.79 9.02 12.45
C ARG A 189 -2.22 7.77 13.21
N ASN A 190 -3.32 7.14 12.83
CA ASN A 190 -3.80 5.96 13.51
C ASN A 190 -2.95 4.73 13.18
N GLN A 191 -2.15 4.27 14.12
CA GLN A 191 -1.27 3.10 14.00
C GLN A 191 -2.04 1.78 13.77
N ALA A 192 -3.35 1.77 13.96
CA ALA A 192 -4.19 0.63 13.61
C ALA A 192 -4.45 0.51 12.10
N PHE A 193 -4.23 1.57 11.32
CA PHE A 193 -4.22 1.56 9.87
C PHE A 193 -2.82 1.15 9.38
N LYS A 194 -2.73 0.23 8.44
CA LYS A 194 -1.43 -0.37 8.05
C LYS A 194 -1.00 -0.02 6.63
N CYS A 195 -1.47 1.11 6.13
CA CYS A 195 -1.06 1.70 4.86
C CYS A 195 -1.22 3.22 4.94
N GLU A 196 -0.45 3.94 4.15
CA GLU A 196 -0.43 5.40 4.04
C GLU A 196 -1.03 5.88 2.71
N ASP A 197 -1.09 5.04 1.71
CA ASP A 197 -1.49 5.33 0.34
C ASP A 197 -3.01 5.46 0.16
N LEU A 198 -3.77 4.63 0.85
CA LEU A 198 -5.24 4.61 0.74
C LEU A 198 -5.88 5.91 1.23
N GLN A 199 -5.39 6.47 2.36
CA GLN A 199 -5.86 7.74 2.90
C GLN A 199 -5.67 8.88 1.91
N LEU A 200 -4.46 8.98 1.35
CA LEU A 200 -4.13 10.05 0.39
C LEU A 200 -4.94 9.93 -0.89
N SER A 201 -4.96 8.75 -1.50
CA SER A 201 -5.75 8.51 -2.70
C SER A 201 -7.23 8.85 -2.49
N PHE A 202 -7.78 8.47 -1.34
CA PHE A 202 -9.17 8.75 -1.00
C PHE A 202 -9.45 10.24 -0.83
N ILE A 203 -8.61 10.96 -0.08
CA ILE A 203 -8.79 12.39 0.15
C ILE A 203 -8.61 13.20 -1.13
N MET A 204 -7.67 12.83 -1.99
CA MET A 204 -7.51 13.47 -3.29
C MET A 204 -8.76 13.26 -4.16
N ALA A 205 -9.30 12.04 -4.20
CA ALA A 205 -10.55 11.76 -4.91
C ALA A 205 -11.76 12.47 -4.31
N TYR A 206 -11.83 12.62 -2.97
CA TYR A 206 -12.90 13.34 -2.31
C TYR A 206 -12.88 14.84 -2.62
N ALA A 207 -11.69 15.43 -2.73
CA ALA A 207 -11.49 16.86 -2.92
C ALA A 207 -11.61 17.32 -4.39
N GLY A 208 -11.40 16.44 -5.38
CA GLY A 208 -11.40 16.87 -6.78
C GLY A 208 -11.39 15.73 -7.79
N LYS A 209 -10.84 16.04 -8.96
CA LYS A 209 -10.70 15.06 -10.06
C LYS A 209 -9.37 14.33 -9.97
N ILE A 210 -9.37 13.09 -10.45
CA ILE A 210 -8.20 12.25 -10.59
C ILE A 210 -7.88 12.08 -12.08
N ALA A 211 -6.65 12.35 -12.48
CA ALA A 211 -6.18 12.13 -13.84
C ALA A 211 -5.30 10.89 -13.91
N TYR A 212 -5.42 10.14 -14.99
CA TYR A 212 -4.60 8.98 -15.30
C TYR A 212 -3.90 9.17 -16.65
N LEU A 213 -2.60 8.84 -16.68
CA LEU A 213 -1.77 8.76 -17.88
C LEU A 213 -1.33 7.30 -18.09
N PRO A 214 -1.44 6.74 -19.30
CA PRO A 214 -1.10 5.35 -19.57
C PRO A 214 0.41 5.07 -19.69
N ASP A 215 1.25 6.11 -19.56
CA ASP A 215 2.70 5.96 -19.56
C ASP A 215 3.16 5.09 -18.40
N VAL A 216 4.00 4.10 -18.67
CA VAL A 216 4.64 3.31 -17.61
C VAL A 216 5.81 4.10 -17.06
N THR A 217 5.64 4.65 -15.86
CA THR A 217 6.66 5.50 -15.24
C THR A 217 7.35 4.86 -14.05
N LEU A 218 6.80 3.77 -13.50
CA LEU A 218 7.30 3.10 -12.31
C LEU A 218 7.52 1.60 -12.57
N TYR A 219 8.63 1.10 -12.06
CA TYR A 219 8.82 -0.32 -11.80
C TYR A 219 8.68 -0.56 -10.30
N TYR A 220 7.60 -1.29 -9.93
CA TYR A 220 7.31 -1.67 -8.56
C TYR A 220 8.05 -2.96 -8.22
N SER A 221 9.00 -2.88 -7.30
CA SER A 221 9.88 -3.99 -6.95
C SER A 221 9.15 -5.05 -6.13
N THR A 222 9.28 -6.29 -6.56
CA THR A 222 8.78 -7.46 -5.83
C THR A 222 9.96 -8.28 -5.33
N GLY A 223 9.98 -8.56 -4.03
CA GLY A 223 11.06 -9.30 -3.40
C GLY A 223 10.66 -9.94 -2.08
N LYS A 224 11.64 -10.53 -1.38
CA LYS A 224 11.40 -11.22 -0.09
C LYS A 224 11.03 -10.27 1.05
N THR A 225 11.31 -8.99 0.92
CA THR A 225 11.16 -7.95 1.96
C THR A 225 9.84 -7.18 1.87
N SER A 226 9.06 -7.37 0.81
CA SER A 226 7.78 -6.65 0.62
C SER A 226 6.80 -6.90 1.78
N VAL A 227 6.32 -5.82 2.39
CA VAL A 227 5.36 -5.86 3.51
C VAL A 227 4.02 -6.42 3.07
N SER A 228 3.56 -6.04 1.88
CA SER A 228 2.27 -6.48 1.30
C SER A 228 2.26 -7.94 0.87
N ASN A 229 3.43 -8.53 0.55
CA ASN A 229 3.59 -9.90 0.05
C ASN A 229 4.28 -10.83 1.06
N ALA A 230 4.25 -10.50 2.36
CA ALA A 230 4.84 -11.36 3.38
C ALA A 230 4.23 -12.78 3.32
N LYS A 231 5.10 -13.80 3.31
CA LYS A 231 4.67 -15.22 3.35
C LYS A 231 4.17 -15.68 4.72
N ASP A 232 4.26 -14.81 5.71
CA ASP A 232 3.85 -15.05 7.08
C ASP A 232 2.36 -14.74 7.26
N ASP A 233 1.57 -15.76 7.61
CA ASP A 233 0.12 -15.64 7.78
C ASP A 233 -0.27 -14.67 8.92
N GLU A 234 0.55 -14.51 9.96
CA GLU A 234 0.25 -13.56 11.05
C GLU A 234 0.48 -12.11 10.60
N ARG A 235 1.59 -11.82 9.92
CA ARG A 235 1.85 -10.49 9.33
C ARG A 235 0.75 -10.13 8.34
N GLN A 236 0.34 -11.08 7.49
CA GLN A 236 -0.78 -10.88 6.56
C GLN A 236 -2.10 -10.62 7.29
N PHE A 237 -2.40 -11.35 8.36
CA PHE A 237 -3.57 -11.09 9.18
C PHE A 237 -3.57 -9.66 9.74
N ARG A 238 -2.45 -9.20 10.32
CA ARG A 238 -2.31 -7.85 10.88
C ARG A 238 -2.44 -6.77 9.80
N PHE A 239 -1.81 -6.98 8.64
CA PHE A 239 -1.91 -6.06 7.50
C PHE A 239 -3.35 -5.96 6.97
N VAL A 240 -3.98 -7.09 6.65
CA VAL A 240 -5.38 -7.14 6.16
C VAL A 240 -6.33 -6.50 7.17
N THR A 241 -6.14 -6.76 8.48
CA THR A 241 -6.93 -6.14 9.54
C THR A 241 -6.79 -4.63 9.51
N GLY A 242 -5.57 -4.12 9.43
CA GLY A 242 -5.28 -2.68 9.43
C GLY A 242 -5.91 -1.95 8.25
N VAL A 243 -5.68 -2.46 7.05
CA VAL A 243 -6.29 -1.90 5.83
C VAL A 243 -7.81 -1.95 5.88
N THR A 244 -8.40 -3.05 6.37
CA THR A 244 -9.87 -3.16 6.46
C THR A 244 -10.47 -2.23 7.52
N ARG A 245 -9.74 -1.97 8.63
CA ARG A 245 -10.14 -0.95 9.61
C ARG A 245 -10.19 0.44 9.00
N LEU A 246 -9.20 0.79 8.18
CA LEU A 246 -9.19 2.05 7.44
C LEU A 246 -10.36 2.13 6.46
N SER A 247 -10.58 1.08 5.65
CA SER A 247 -11.76 0.99 4.76
C SER A 247 -13.07 1.22 5.53
N TYR A 248 -13.23 0.57 6.68
CA TYR A 248 -14.41 0.74 7.54
C TYR A 248 -14.54 2.18 8.05
N TYR A 249 -13.41 2.78 8.47
CA TYR A 249 -13.39 4.17 8.92
C TYR A 249 -13.84 5.14 7.82
N LEU A 250 -13.26 5.04 6.62
CA LEU A 250 -13.63 5.88 5.48
C LEU A 250 -15.10 5.74 5.09
N ILE A 251 -15.58 4.49 4.97
CA ILE A 251 -16.98 4.21 4.62
C ILE A 251 -17.94 4.83 5.63
N ARG A 252 -17.65 4.72 6.93
CA ARG A 252 -18.51 5.29 7.98
C ARG A 252 -18.44 6.81 8.02
N LYS A 253 -17.24 7.38 7.99
CA LYS A 253 -17.03 8.83 8.07
C LYS A 253 -17.68 9.57 6.90
N TYR A 254 -17.55 9.04 5.70
CA TYR A 254 -18.06 9.67 4.47
C TYR A 254 -19.44 9.13 4.05
N ASN A 255 -20.10 8.34 4.90
CA ASN A 255 -21.42 7.76 4.68
C ASN A 255 -21.57 7.09 3.30
N LEU A 256 -20.56 6.30 2.90
CA LEU A 256 -20.58 5.63 1.61
C LEU A 256 -21.52 4.43 1.63
N GLN A 257 -22.34 4.29 0.59
CA GLN A 257 -23.32 3.22 0.47
C GLN A 257 -23.26 2.59 -0.92
N ALA A 258 -23.06 1.28 -0.97
CA ALA A 258 -23.12 0.47 -2.18
C ALA A 258 -23.22 -1.03 -1.82
N PRO A 259 -23.84 -1.87 -2.66
CA PRO A 259 -23.94 -3.31 -2.44
C PRO A 259 -22.56 -3.99 -2.30
N GLU A 260 -21.55 -3.50 -3.02
CA GLU A 260 -20.19 -4.02 -3.06
C GLU A 260 -19.47 -3.94 -1.71
N ILE A 261 -19.83 -2.95 -0.89
CA ILE A 261 -19.26 -2.73 0.46
C ILE A 261 -19.52 -3.97 1.34
N ASN A 262 -20.76 -4.48 1.32
CA ASN A 262 -21.10 -5.66 2.10
C ASN A 262 -20.36 -6.90 1.59
N HIS A 263 -20.22 -7.05 0.28
CA HIS A 263 -19.43 -8.13 -0.33
C HIS A 263 -17.96 -8.07 0.08
N TYR A 264 -17.37 -6.87 0.05
CA TYR A 264 -16.00 -6.62 0.48
C TYR A 264 -15.77 -7.06 1.93
N PHE A 265 -16.59 -6.62 2.89
CA PHE A 265 -16.40 -6.99 4.29
C PHE A 265 -16.60 -8.49 4.53
N ASN A 266 -17.55 -9.14 3.86
CA ASN A 266 -17.70 -10.60 3.95
C ASN A 266 -16.43 -11.32 3.46
N TYR A 267 -15.85 -10.87 2.33
CA TYR A 267 -14.59 -11.40 1.82
C TYR A 267 -13.42 -11.17 2.79
N ARG A 268 -13.31 -9.98 3.38
CA ARG A 268 -12.25 -9.65 4.36
C ARG A 268 -12.36 -10.51 5.63
N ILE A 269 -13.55 -10.70 6.17
CA ILE A 269 -13.77 -11.61 7.31
C ILE A 269 -13.39 -13.06 6.95
N PHE A 270 -13.73 -13.52 5.76
CA PHE A 270 -13.29 -14.83 5.28
C PHE A 270 -11.75 -14.92 5.17
N ALA A 271 -11.09 -13.90 4.62
CA ALA A 271 -9.63 -13.87 4.49
C ALA A 271 -8.94 -13.91 5.87
N LEU A 272 -9.41 -13.12 6.84
CA LEU A 272 -8.91 -13.13 8.21
C LEU A 272 -9.10 -14.49 8.88
N ALA A 273 -10.29 -15.09 8.74
CA ALA A 273 -10.56 -16.43 9.25
C ALA A 273 -9.64 -17.50 8.60
N MET A 274 -9.28 -17.33 7.33
CA MET A 274 -8.34 -18.24 6.64
C MET A 274 -6.93 -18.16 7.21
N HIS A 275 -6.42 -16.96 7.53
CA HIS A 275 -5.13 -16.83 8.19
C HIS A 275 -5.15 -17.47 9.59
N ALA A 276 -6.18 -17.17 10.39
CA ALA A 276 -6.38 -17.79 11.71
C ALA A 276 -6.47 -19.33 11.62
N PHE A 277 -7.18 -19.85 10.59
CA PHE A 277 -7.30 -21.28 10.34
C PHE A 277 -5.97 -21.93 9.93
N ARG A 278 -5.17 -21.30 9.09
CA ARG A 278 -3.85 -21.82 8.69
C ARG A 278 -2.90 -21.93 9.86
N LEU A 279 -2.93 -20.94 10.76
CA LEU A 279 -2.13 -20.88 11.96
C LEU A 279 -2.72 -21.72 13.12
N GLN A 280 -3.96 -22.22 12.99
CA GLN A 280 -4.73 -22.86 14.07
C GLN A 280 -4.76 -22.00 15.35
N SER A 281 -4.81 -20.67 15.18
CA SER A 281 -4.77 -19.70 16.27
C SER A 281 -6.18 -19.34 16.74
N GLN A 282 -6.50 -19.73 17.98
CA GLN A 282 -7.75 -19.37 18.65
C GLN A 282 -7.84 -17.85 18.89
N GLU A 283 -6.71 -17.21 19.20
CA GLU A 283 -6.64 -15.77 19.42
C GLU A 283 -7.08 -15.00 18.16
N LEU A 284 -6.51 -15.33 16.98
CA LEU A 284 -6.86 -14.68 15.72
C LEU A 284 -8.30 -14.96 15.30
N PHE A 285 -8.83 -16.15 15.63
CA PHE A 285 -10.26 -16.42 15.43
C PHE A 285 -11.15 -15.54 16.30
N ASN A 286 -10.79 -15.36 17.57
CA ASN A 286 -11.52 -14.48 18.49
C ASN A 286 -11.47 -13.02 18.02
N GLU A 287 -10.30 -12.57 17.55
CA GLU A 287 -10.15 -11.23 16.96
C GLU A 287 -11.01 -11.09 15.70
N THR A 288 -11.01 -12.08 14.81
CA THR A 288 -11.88 -12.09 13.60
C THR A 288 -13.36 -12.00 13.97
N GLU A 289 -13.83 -12.73 14.98
CA GLU A 289 -15.21 -12.65 15.46
C GLU A 289 -15.55 -11.28 16.05
N LYS A 290 -14.62 -10.67 16.78
CA LYS A 290 -14.78 -9.31 17.32
C LYS A 290 -14.93 -8.31 16.16
N LEU A 291 -14.07 -8.39 15.15
CA LEU A 291 -14.13 -7.53 13.97
C LEU A 291 -15.42 -7.74 13.16
N ARG A 292 -15.83 -9.00 12.97
CA ARG A 292 -17.08 -9.35 12.29
C ARG A 292 -18.29 -8.68 12.94
N LYS A 293 -18.37 -8.72 14.27
CA LYS A 293 -19.44 -8.06 15.04
C LYS A 293 -19.35 -6.54 14.92
N GLN A 294 -18.15 -5.97 15.08
CA GLN A 294 -17.89 -4.53 14.98
C GLN A 294 -18.30 -3.95 13.61
N TRP A 295 -18.02 -4.69 12.53
CA TRP A 295 -18.35 -4.28 11.17
C TRP A 295 -19.77 -4.67 10.74
N ASN A 296 -20.52 -5.31 11.64
CA ASN A 296 -21.89 -5.81 11.39
C ASN A 296 -21.98 -6.74 10.16
N VAL A 297 -21.05 -7.67 10.04
CA VAL A 297 -20.93 -8.61 8.91
C VAL A 297 -21.48 -9.97 9.33
N LYS A 298 -22.34 -10.56 8.50
CA LYS A 298 -22.91 -11.90 8.79
C LYS A 298 -21.89 -13.05 8.59
N GLY A 299 -20.91 -12.85 7.73
CA GLY A 299 -20.03 -13.91 7.23
C GLY A 299 -20.76 -14.79 6.21
N ASP A 300 -20.09 -15.10 5.12
CA ASP A 300 -20.63 -15.99 4.09
C ASP A 300 -20.47 -17.48 4.46
N TRP A 301 -20.94 -18.39 3.55
CA TRP A 301 -20.84 -19.83 3.78
C TRP A 301 -19.39 -20.31 3.93
N ARG A 302 -18.42 -19.66 3.25
CA ARG A 302 -16.98 -19.98 3.33
C ARG A 302 -16.44 -19.71 4.72
N TYR A 303 -16.78 -18.56 5.29
CA TYR A 303 -16.43 -18.23 6.67
C TYR A 303 -17.02 -19.23 7.67
N LYS A 304 -18.31 -19.60 7.50
CA LYS A 304 -18.97 -20.58 8.37
C LYS A 304 -18.28 -21.94 8.32
N LEU A 305 -17.90 -22.40 7.12
CA LEU A 305 -17.17 -23.66 6.93
C LEU A 305 -15.81 -23.66 7.66
N ILE A 306 -15.04 -22.58 7.50
CA ILE A 306 -13.73 -22.45 8.16
C ILE A 306 -13.90 -22.42 9.68
N ARG A 307 -14.90 -21.71 10.17
CA ARG A 307 -15.19 -21.67 11.60
C ARG A 307 -15.50 -23.04 12.19
N MET A 308 -16.21 -23.90 11.47
CA MET A 308 -16.46 -25.30 11.89
C MET A 308 -15.18 -26.15 11.93
N GLY A 309 -14.20 -25.83 11.09
CA GLY A 309 -12.92 -26.54 11.01
C GLY A 309 -11.79 -25.95 11.84
N GLY A 310 -11.98 -24.77 12.41
CA GLY A 310 -10.99 -24.09 13.24
C GLY A 310 -10.81 -24.71 14.63
N PRO A 311 -9.86 -24.19 15.43
CA PRO A 311 -9.69 -24.64 16.80
C PRO A 311 -10.99 -24.46 17.60
N SER A 312 -11.30 -25.43 18.44
CA SER A 312 -12.56 -25.48 19.19
C SER A 312 -12.66 -24.24 20.12
N LEU A 313 -13.82 -23.56 20.10
CA LEU A 313 -14.14 -22.44 20.98
C LEU A 313 -14.29 -22.83 22.46
N SER A 314 -14.28 -24.14 22.77
CA SER A 314 -14.35 -24.61 24.15
C SER A 314 -12.96 -24.61 24.80
N PRO A 315 -12.78 -24.09 26.02
CA PRO A 315 -11.55 -24.27 26.78
C PRO A 315 -11.36 -25.77 27.03
N ARG A 316 -10.52 -26.41 26.23
CA ARG A 316 -10.14 -27.80 26.50
C ARG A 316 -9.03 -27.81 27.54
N LYS A 317 -9.21 -28.70 28.53
CA LYS A 317 -8.18 -29.08 29.48
C LYS A 317 -6.88 -29.41 28.73
N GLU A 318 -5.76 -29.02 29.34
CA GLU A 318 -4.40 -29.25 28.84
C GLU A 318 -4.21 -30.61 28.18
N GLY A 319 -3.83 -30.63 26.90
CA GLY A 319 -3.47 -31.84 26.18
C GLY A 319 -3.81 -31.79 24.70
N LYS A 320 -2.80 -31.85 23.86
CA LYS A 320 -2.71 -32.07 22.42
C LYS A 320 -3.99 -31.82 21.59
N THR A 321 -4.10 -30.67 20.96
CA THR A 321 -5.15 -30.39 19.98
C THR A 321 -4.95 -31.25 18.73
N HIS A 322 -5.82 -32.20 18.50
CA HIS A 322 -5.88 -32.89 17.21
C HIS A 322 -6.52 -31.95 16.17
N PRO A 323 -5.86 -31.71 15.01
CA PRO A 323 -6.42 -30.86 13.98
C PRO A 323 -7.74 -31.43 13.47
N SER A 324 -8.73 -30.56 13.23
CA SER A 324 -10.05 -30.97 12.72
C SER A 324 -9.93 -31.73 11.38
N MET A 325 -10.92 -32.53 11.08
CA MET A 325 -11.00 -33.26 9.80
C MET A 325 -10.94 -32.30 8.59
N ILE A 326 -11.58 -31.14 8.70
CA ILE A 326 -11.55 -30.07 7.67
C ILE A 326 -10.13 -29.53 7.48
N TYR A 327 -9.37 -29.34 8.56
CA TYR A 327 -7.98 -28.90 8.46
C TYR A 327 -7.06 -29.96 7.87
N LYS A 328 -7.28 -31.24 8.21
CA LYS A 328 -6.55 -32.37 7.59
C LYS A 328 -6.81 -32.44 6.08
N LEU A 329 -8.07 -32.31 5.67
CA LEU A 329 -8.47 -32.28 4.26
C LEU A 329 -7.86 -31.06 3.53
N TYR A 330 -7.90 -29.88 4.14
CA TYR A 330 -7.26 -28.68 3.59
C TYR A 330 -5.76 -28.90 3.37
N ARG A 331 -5.04 -29.46 4.34
CA ARG A 331 -3.60 -29.77 4.20
C ARG A 331 -3.33 -30.74 3.05
N LEU A 332 -4.17 -31.76 2.92
CA LEU A 332 -4.07 -32.73 1.84
C LEU A 332 -4.26 -32.08 0.47
N LEU A 333 -5.32 -31.29 0.29
CA LEU A 333 -5.60 -30.56 -0.96
C LEU A 333 -4.50 -29.57 -1.31
N ARG A 334 -3.93 -28.87 -0.33
CA ARG A 334 -2.80 -27.97 -0.54
C ARG A 334 -1.52 -28.70 -0.98
N LYS A 335 -1.28 -29.90 -0.43
CA LYS A 335 -0.16 -30.78 -0.84
C LYS A 335 -0.32 -31.23 -2.29
N VAL A 336 -1.48 -31.74 -2.65
CA VAL A 336 -1.80 -32.17 -4.02
C VAL A 336 -1.63 -31.01 -5.01
N LYS A 337 -2.18 -29.82 -4.72
CA LYS A 337 -2.02 -28.65 -5.59
C LYS A 337 -0.55 -28.26 -5.78
N ARG A 338 0.28 -28.36 -4.75
CA ARG A 338 1.71 -28.05 -4.82
C ARG A 338 2.48 -29.06 -5.68
N GLU A 339 2.17 -30.35 -5.52
CA GLU A 339 2.77 -31.43 -6.30
C GLU A 339 2.36 -31.35 -7.79
N THR A 340 1.08 -31.04 -8.07
CA THR A 340 0.60 -30.82 -9.44
C THR A 340 1.29 -29.61 -10.09
N PHE A 341 1.49 -28.51 -9.34
CA PHE A 341 2.17 -27.33 -9.87
C PHE A 341 3.66 -27.60 -10.15
N GLN A 342 4.34 -28.37 -9.30
CA GLN A 342 5.73 -28.79 -9.53
C GLN A 342 5.85 -29.72 -10.74
N LEU A 343 4.91 -30.64 -10.94
CA LEU A 343 4.87 -31.50 -12.12
C LEU A 343 4.69 -30.70 -13.42
N ILE A 344 3.81 -29.68 -13.42
CA ILE A 344 3.58 -28.81 -14.59
C ILE A 344 4.80 -27.92 -14.86
N SER A 345 5.48 -27.43 -13.83
CA SER A 345 6.68 -26.61 -13.99
C SER A 345 7.90 -27.40 -14.47
N ASN A 346 7.94 -28.72 -14.23
CA ASN A 346 9.01 -29.62 -14.71
C ASN A 346 8.78 -30.15 -16.15
N ILE A 347 7.59 -29.88 -16.72
CA ILE A 347 7.23 -30.28 -18.11
C ILE A 347 7.39 -29.08 -19.08
N ARG A 348 7.67 -27.88 -18.59
CA ARG A 348 8.04 -26.68 -19.38
C ARG A 348 9.55 -26.40 -19.25
#